data_498786db1f4e2b520f07570c75ddd36d
#
_entry.id   498786db1f4e2b520f07570c75ddd36d
#
_cell.length_a   1.000
_cell.length_b   1.000
_cell.length_c   1.000
_cell.angle_alpha   90.00
_cell.angle_beta   90.00
_cell.angle_gamma   90.00
#
_symmetry.space_group_name_H-M   'P 1'
#
loop_
_entity.id
_entity.type
_entity.pdbx_description
1 polymer ?
#
loop_
_entity_poly.entity_id
_entity_poly.type
_entity_poly.pdbx_seq_one_letter_code
_entity_poly.pdbx_strand_id
1 'polypeptide(L)'
;MKQKTVVVGMSGGVDSSVAAYLLKKQGYQVIGVTMQIWQPEDRATVELEGGCCGLSAVDDARRVANQLDIPYYVMNFREEFQKTVIDYFTAEYLKGRTPNPCIACNRYVKWESLLHRSMEIGADYIATGHYSRVVRLPNGRYTIQTSVTQQKDQSYALYGLTQEQLSRTLMPVGEYTKPQIREIAEEIGLMVAHKPDSMEICFVPDGDYAGFIRKETGVQEQPGNFVDAPGNILGQH
;
A
#
# COMPACT_ATOMS: atom_id res chain seq x y z
N MET A 1 9.25 -25.28 -19.07
CA MET A 1 8.03 -24.71 -18.41
C MET A 1 7.95 -23.26 -18.81
N LYS A 2 6.74 -22.73 -19.09
CA LYS A 2 6.57 -21.28 -19.40
C LYS A 2 6.97 -20.47 -18.16
N GLN A 3 7.78 -19.43 -18.35
CA GLN A 3 8.15 -18.50 -17.29
C GLN A 3 6.91 -17.84 -16.71
N LYS A 4 6.80 -17.79 -15.37
CA LYS A 4 5.66 -17.17 -14.70
C LYS A 4 5.80 -15.66 -14.66
N THR A 5 4.71 -14.95 -14.88
CA THR A 5 4.64 -13.49 -14.88
C THR A 5 4.07 -12.98 -13.57
N VAL A 6 4.71 -11.96 -12.98
CA VAL A 6 4.26 -11.31 -11.76
C VAL A 6 4.18 -9.80 -11.94
N VAL A 7 3.04 -9.21 -11.56
CA VAL A 7 2.88 -7.76 -11.46
C VAL A 7 3.25 -7.33 -10.04
N VAL A 8 4.20 -6.41 -9.92
CA VAL A 8 4.66 -5.86 -8.63
C VAL A 8 4.12 -4.46 -8.46
N GLY A 9 3.33 -4.25 -7.40
CA GLY A 9 2.91 -2.91 -6.99
C GLY A 9 4.09 -2.12 -6.45
N MET A 10 4.56 -1.12 -7.22
CA MET A 10 5.71 -0.28 -6.90
C MET A 10 5.25 1.09 -6.41
N SER A 11 5.57 1.41 -5.17
CA SER A 11 5.22 2.68 -4.51
C SER A 11 6.33 3.74 -4.59
N GLY A 12 7.44 3.48 -5.28
CA GLY A 12 8.63 4.33 -5.27
C GLY A 12 9.41 4.28 -3.94
N GLY A 13 9.10 3.32 -3.06
CA GLY A 13 9.84 3.04 -1.83
C GLY A 13 10.77 1.84 -1.97
N VAL A 14 11.70 1.68 -1.01
CA VAL A 14 12.72 0.63 -1.02
C VAL A 14 12.12 -0.78 -1.01
N ASP A 15 11.08 -1.03 -0.21
CA ASP A 15 10.51 -2.37 -0.02
C ASP A 15 9.92 -2.95 -1.32
N SER A 16 9.12 -2.18 -2.04
CA SER A 16 8.54 -2.60 -3.32
C SER A 16 9.58 -2.74 -4.42
N SER A 17 10.64 -1.93 -4.37
CA SER A 17 11.76 -1.99 -5.31
C SER A 17 12.57 -3.26 -5.12
N VAL A 18 12.90 -3.60 -3.88
CA VAL A 18 13.60 -4.86 -3.55
C VAL A 18 12.71 -6.06 -3.82
N ALA A 19 11.38 -5.96 -3.59
CA ALA A 19 10.45 -7.02 -3.96
C ALA A 19 10.53 -7.35 -5.47
N ALA A 20 10.56 -6.34 -6.33
CA ALA A 20 10.71 -6.52 -7.77
C ALA A 20 12.04 -7.18 -8.14
N TYR A 21 13.14 -6.73 -7.52
CA TYR A 21 14.47 -7.34 -7.71
C TYR A 21 14.50 -8.81 -7.31
N LEU A 22 14.01 -9.14 -6.11
CA LEU A 22 14.02 -10.51 -5.59
C LEU A 22 13.22 -11.46 -6.51
N LEU A 23 12.08 -11.03 -7.01
CA LEU A 23 11.27 -11.83 -7.94
C LEU A 23 11.96 -12.00 -9.29
N LYS A 24 12.60 -10.95 -9.83
CA LYS A 24 13.42 -11.08 -11.05
C LYS A 24 14.57 -12.07 -10.85
N LYS A 25 15.28 -11.99 -9.70
CA LYS A 25 16.35 -12.93 -9.32
C LYS A 25 15.85 -14.37 -9.18
N GLN A 26 14.61 -14.57 -8.75
CA GLN A 26 13.94 -15.88 -8.67
C GLN A 26 13.48 -16.42 -10.04
N GLY A 27 13.67 -15.66 -11.11
CA GLY A 27 13.35 -16.09 -12.47
C GLY A 27 11.93 -15.80 -12.94
N TYR A 28 11.18 -14.95 -12.22
CA TYR A 28 9.89 -14.46 -12.71
C TYR A 28 10.08 -13.43 -13.82
N GLN A 29 9.12 -13.38 -14.75
CA GLN A 29 8.93 -12.23 -15.62
C GLN A 29 8.20 -11.14 -14.80
N VAL A 30 8.92 -10.08 -14.43
CA VAL A 30 8.40 -9.02 -13.56
C VAL A 30 7.87 -7.86 -14.40
N ILE A 31 6.71 -7.35 -14.03
CA ILE A 31 6.11 -6.10 -14.54
C ILE A 31 5.89 -5.18 -13.35
N GLY A 32 6.49 -4.00 -13.35
CA GLY A 32 6.28 -2.97 -12.32
C GLY A 32 5.00 -2.17 -12.61
N VAL A 33 4.19 -1.94 -11.60
CA VAL A 33 2.99 -1.11 -11.71
C VAL A 33 2.92 -0.13 -10.55
N THR A 34 2.82 1.17 -10.84
CA THR A 34 2.39 2.16 -9.84
C THR A 34 0.90 2.44 -10.00
N MET A 35 0.19 2.31 -8.89
CA MET A 35 -1.23 2.64 -8.84
C MET A 35 -1.39 4.14 -8.61
N GLN A 36 -2.00 4.84 -9.55
CA GLN A 36 -2.39 6.23 -9.38
C GLN A 36 -3.74 6.25 -8.66
N ILE A 37 -3.71 6.47 -7.34
CA ILE A 37 -4.88 6.34 -6.46
C ILE A 37 -5.45 7.69 -6.04
N TRP A 38 -4.63 8.74 -5.96
CA TRP A 38 -5.04 10.06 -5.51
C TRP A 38 -4.15 11.15 -6.11
N GLN A 39 -4.68 12.36 -6.29
CA GLN A 39 -3.91 13.57 -6.63
C GLN A 39 -4.55 14.76 -5.91
N PRO A 40 -3.76 15.58 -5.20
CA PRO A 40 -4.26 16.86 -4.72
C PRO A 40 -4.67 17.72 -5.91
N GLU A 41 -5.83 18.37 -5.83
CA GLU A 41 -6.31 19.30 -6.86
C GLU A 41 -5.40 20.53 -6.95
N ASP A 42 -4.76 20.93 -5.86
CA ASP A 42 -3.80 22.03 -5.79
C ASP A 42 -2.38 21.54 -6.01
N ARG A 43 -1.77 21.97 -7.12
CA ARG A 43 -0.35 21.69 -7.43
C ARG A 43 0.63 22.17 -6.35
N ALA A 44 0.24 23.12 -5.50
CA ALA A 44 1.08 23.66 -4.42
C ALA A 44 1.33 22.65 -3.28
N THR A 45 0.47 21.64 -3.11
CA THR A 45 0.64 20.56 -2.11
C THR A 45 1.41 19.35 -2.64
N VAL A 46 1.75 19.32 -3.93
CA VAL A 46 2.49 18.21 -4.58
C VAL A 46 3.93 18.10 -4.11
N GLU A 47 4.49 19.18 -3.54
CA GLU A 47 5.88 19.23 -3.05
C GLU A 47 6.06 18.70 -1.61
N LEU A 48 4.99 18.34 -0.90
CA LEU A 48 5.12 17.69 0.39
C LEU A 48 5.60 16.25 0.17
N GLU A 49 6.88 16.05 0.41
CA GLU A 49 7.59 14.78 0.32
C GLU A 49 6.94 13.73 1.23
N GLY A 50 6.48 12.61 0.68
CA GLY A 50 6.13 11.45 1.50
C GLY A 50 4.97 10.56 1.06
N GLY A 51 4.12 10.98 0.16
CA GLY A 51 3.02 10.11 -0.34
C GLY A 51 3.50 9.08 -1.36
N CYS A 52 3.07 7.81 -1.23
CA CYS A 52 3.44 6.72 -2.16
C CYS A 52 2.87 6.87 -3.58
N CYS A 53 2.18 7.95 -3.90
CA CYS A 53 1.51 8.19 -5.19
C CYS A 53 1.78 9.59 -5.78
N GLY A 54 2.70 10.36 -5.20
CA GLY A 54 3.15 11.64 -5.76
C GLY A 54 3.95 11.45 -7.07
N LEU A 55 4.12 12.52 -7.87
CA LEU A 55 4.93 12.48 -9.10
C LEU A 55 6.34 11.97 -8.84
N SER A 56 6.96 12.36 -7.72
CA SER A 56 8.28 11.89 -7.30
C SER A 56 8.29 10.37 -7.06
N ALA A 57 7.24 9.80 -6.47
CA ALA A 57 7.14 8.36 -6.22
C ALA A 57 7.00 7.56 -7.51
N VAL A 58 6.24 8.08 -8.49
CA VAL A 58 6.12 7.49 -9.84
C VAL A 58 7.48 7.52 -10.56
N ASP A 59 8.20 8.65 -10.46
CA ASP A 59 9.52 8.79 -11.09
C ASP A 59 10.56 7.89 -10.44
N ASP A 60 10.56 7.76 -9.12
CA ASP A 60 11.44 6.82 -8.42
C ASP A 60 11.15 5.37 -8.82
N ALA A 61 9.87 4.97 -8.86
CA ALA A 61 9.48 3.64 -9.29
C ALA A 61 9.89 3.37 -10.76
N ARG A 62 9.73 4.36 -11.64
CA ARG A 62 10.15 4.26 -13.05
C ARG A 62 11.67 4.11 -13.17
N ARG A 63 12.45 4.88 -12.43
CA ARG A 63 13.92 4.79 -12.43
C ARG A 63 14.39 3.42 -11.94
N VAL A 64 13.80 2.92 -10.85
CA VAL A 64 14.09 1.57 -10.35
C VAL A 64 13.71 0.51 -11.39
N ALA A 65 12.55 0.60 -12.03
CA ALA A 65 12.13 -0.34 -13.04
C ALA A 65 13.09 -0.35 -14.25
N ASN A 66 13.54 0.82 -14.70
CA ASN A 66 14.56 0.95 -15.75
C ASN A 66 15.88 0.33 -15.32
N GLN A 67 16.35 0.58 -14.09
CA GLN A 67 17.58 0.00 -13.55
C GLN A 67 17.49 -1.53 -13.46
N LEU A 68 16.32 -2.04 -13.08
CA LEU A 68 16.06 -3.48 -13.02
C LEU A 68 15.75 -4.09 -14.40
N ASP A 69 15.70 -3.29 -15.47
CA ASP A 69 15.31 -3.73 -16.81
C ASP A 69 14.01 -4.57 -16.77
N ILE A 70 12.94 -3.96 -16.28
CA ILE A 70 11.58 -4.53 -16.25
C ILE A 70 10.58 -3.57 -16.87
N PRO A 71 9.54 -4.06 -17.57
CA PRO A 71 8.42 -3.22 -18.02
C PRO A 71 7.76 -2.51 -16.84
N TYR A 72 7.35 -1.26 -17.05
CA TYR A 72 6.72 -0.45 -16.01
C TYR A 72 5.54 0.34 -16.56
N TYR A 73 4.45 0.33 -15.78
CA TYR A 73 3.21 1.03 -16.14
C TYR A 73 2.66 1.81 -14.95
N VAL A 74 1.95 2.89 -15.25
CA VAL A 74 1.13 3.62 -14.28
C VAL A 74 -0.33 3.32 -14.61
N MET A 75 -1.05 2.75 -13.66
CA MET A 75 -2.47 2.41 -13.81
C MET A 75 -3.34 3.32 -12.98
N ASN A 76 -4.43 3.83 -13.54
CA ASN A 76 -5.37 4.70 -12.84
C ASN A 76 -6.35 3.87 -12.02
N PHE A 77 -6.37 4.13 -10.70
CA PHE A 77 -7.28 3.53 -9.71
C PHE A 77 -7.97 4.60 -8.86
N ARG A 78 -8.06 5.84 -9.34
CA ARG A 78 -8.60 6.98 -8.56
C ARG A 78 -10.06 6.78 -8.16
N GLU A 79 -10.88 6.34 -9.10
CA GLU A 79 -12.30 6.13 -8.87
C GLU A 79 -12.53 5.03 -7.84
N GLU A 80 -11.85 3.88 -8.01
CA GLU A 80 -11.93 2.78 -7.06
C GLU A 80 -11.43 3.19 -5.67
N PHE A 81 -10.34 3.96 -5.61
CA PHE A 81 -9.77 4.43 -4.36
C PHE A 81 -10.67 5.44 -3.66
N GLN A 82 -11.24 6.40 -4.40
CA GLN A 82 -12.21 7.34 -3.86
C GLN A 82 -13.37 6.59 -3.21
N LYS A 83 -14.04 5.75 -3.98
CA LYS A 83 -15.26 5.04 -3.55
C LYS A 83 -15.03 4.06 -2.39
N THR A 84 -13.92 3.31 -2.41
CA THR A 84 -13.72 2.19 -1.47
C THR A 84 -12.84 2.54 -0.29
N VAL A 85 -12.03 3.60 -0.38
CA VAL A 85 -11.08 3.99 0.67
C VAL A 85 -11.44 5.34 1.26
N ILE A 86 -11.55 6.41 0.44
CA ILE A 86 -11.79 7.77 0.96
C ILE A 86 -13.21 7.91 1.49
N ASP A 87 -14.22 7.52 0.71
CA ASP A 87 -15.62 7.60 1.12
C ASP A 87 -15.90 6.74 2.37
N TYR A 88 -15.30 5.55 2.44
CA TYR A 88 -15.33 4.71 3.64
C TYR A 88 -14.66 5.39 4.83
N PHE A 89 -13.47 5.94 4.66
CA PHE A 89 -12.70 6.61 5.69
C PHE A 89 -13.48 7.79 6.29
N THR A 90 -14.00 8.67 5.44
CA THR A 90 -14.78 9.85 5.87
C THR A 90 -16.09 9.45 6.55
N ALA A 91 -16.82 8.47 5.98
CA ALA A 91 -18.07 7.98 6.55
C ALA A 91 -17.91 7.36 7.95
N GLU A 92 -16.81 6.64 8.20
CA GLU A 92 -16.55 6.04 9.52
C GLU A 92 -16.16 7.10 10.55
N TYR A 93 -15.35 8.09 10.18
CA TYR A 93 -15.04 9.21 11.07
C TYR A 93 -16.28 10.01 11.47
N LEU A 94 -17.19 10.30 10.53
CA LEU A 94 -18.45 10.97 10.80
C LEU A 94 -19.38 10.18 11.74
N LYS A 95 -19.18 8.88 11.88
CA LYS A 95 -19.87 8.02 12.86
C LYS A 95 -19.12 7.90 14.19
N GLY A 96 -18.03 8.64 14.39
CA GLY A 96 -17.21 8.57 15.59
C GLY A 96 -16.33 7.31 15.67
N ARG A 97 -16.00 6.67 14.53
CA ARG A 97 -15.12 5.51 14.47
C ARG A 97 -13.77 5.88 13.87
N THR A 98 -12.74 5.11 14.20
CA THR A 98 -11.39 5.30 13.63
C THR A 98 -11.10 4.17 12.63
N PRO A 99 -11.31 4.39 11.34
CA PRO A 99 -11.06 3.39 10.30
C PRO A 99 -9.57 3.22 10.02
N ASN A 100 -9.18 2.05 9.50
CA ASN A 100 -7.87 1.85 8.92
C ASN A 100 -7.99 1.79 7.37
N PRO A 101 -7.67 2.88 6.66
CA PRO A 101 -7.82 2.95 5.21
C PRO A 101 -6.86 2.01 4.46
N CYS A 102 -5.71 1.64 5.08
CA CYS A 102 -4.77 0.70 4.46
C CYS A 102 -5.38 -0.71 4.31
N ILE A 103 -6.22 -1.13 5.26
CA ILE A 103 -6.96 -2.40 5.16
C ILE A 103 -7.94 -2.35 3.98
N ALA A 104 -8.70 -1.26 3.84
CA ALA A 104 -9.62 -1.06 2.72
C ALA A 104 -8.87 -1.01 1.38
N CYS A 105 -7.77 -0.25 1.29
CA CYS A 105 -6.92 -0.18 0.11
C CYS A 105 -6.35 -1.55 -0.27
N ASN A 106 -5.85 -2.32 0.69
CA ASN A 106 -5.38 -3.67 0.42
C ASN A 106 -6.51 -4.51 -0.17
N ARG A 107 -7.66 -4.58 0.50
CA ARG A 107 -8.78 -5.42 0.08
C ARG A 107 -9.31 -5.05 -1.30
N TYR A 108 -9.68 -3.79 -1.52
CA TYR A 108 -10.48 -3.38 -2.68
C TYR A 108 -9.60 -2.92 -3.86
N VAL A 109 -8.51 -2.19 -3.59
CA VAL A 109 -7.70 -1.63 -4.67
C VAL A 109 -6.59 -2.60 -5.09
N LYS A 110 -5.82 -3.16 -4.13
CA LYS A 110 -4.69 -4.05 -4.48
C LYS A 110 -5.16 -5.46 -4.84
N TRP A 111 -5.92 -6.11 -3.95
CA TRP A 111 -6.28 -7.52 -4.13
C TRP A 111 -7.62 -7.77 -4.83
N GLU A 112 -8.38 -6.74 -5.13
CA GLU A 112 -9.54 -6.83 -6.02
C GLU A 112 -9.21 -6.21 -7.39
N SER A 113 -9.01 -4.90 -7.46
CA SER A 113 -8.85 -4.20 -8.74
C SER A 113 -7.50 -4.44 -9.43
N LEU A 114 -6.36 -4.29 -8.71
CA LEU A 114 -5.04 -4.52 -9.32
C LEU A 114 -4.84 -6.00 -9.67
N LEU A 115 -5.25 -6.93 -8.80
CA LEU A 115 -5.17 -8.36 -9.11
C LEU A 115 -5.97 -8.68 -10.36
N HIS A 116 -7.24 -8.25 -10.45
CA HIS A 116 -8.09 -8.48 -11.61
C HIS A 116 -7.44 -7.97 -12.90
N ARG A 117 -7.04 -6.68 -12.94
CA ARG A 117 -6.36 -6.10 -14.11
C ARG A 117 -5.05 -6.80 -14.46
N SER A 118 -4.33 -7.30 -13.45
CA SER A 118 -3.09 -8.08 -13.67
C SER A 118 -3.37 -9.42 -14.33
N MET A 119 -4.44 -10.10 -13.94
CA MET A 119 -4.85 -11.37 -14.57
C MET A 119 -5.30 -11.16 -16.02
N GLU A 120 -6.02 -10.06 -16.30
CA GLU A 120 -6.46 -9.71 -17.68
C GLU A 120 -5.29 -9.51 -18.65
N ILE A 121 -4.17 -8.96 -18.18
CA ILE A 121 -2.94 -8.83 -19.01
C ILE A 121 -2.08 -10.10 -19.02
N GLY A 122 -2.58 -11.20 -18.43
CA GLY A 122 -1.94 -12.51 -18.47
C GLY A 122 -0.89 -12.77 -17.40
N ALA A 123 -0.87 -11.99 -16.32
CA ALA A 123 0.00 -12.28 -15.18
C ALA A 123 -0.49 -13.52 -14.39
N ASP A 124 0.42 -14.26 -13.80
CA ASP A 124 0.11 -15.40 -12.93
C ASP A 124 -0.08 -14.95 -11.48
N TYR A 125 0.64 -13.90 -11.06
CA TYR A 125 0.70 -13.42 -9.68
C TYR A 125 0.72 -11.89 -9.60
N ILE A 126 0.32 -11.38 -8.43
CA ILE A 126 0.71 -10.03 -7.99
C ILE A 126 1.66 -10.12 -6.80
N ALA A 127 2.45 -9.08 -6.60
CA ALA A 127 3.35 -8.95 -5.46
C ALA A 127 3.41 -7.51 -4.97
N THR A 128 3.78 -7.36 -3.71
CA THR A 128 3.96 -6.06 -3.06
C THR A 128 5.14 -6.11 -2.10
N GLY A 129 5.56 -4.95 -1.60
CA GLY A 129 6.57 -4.80 -0.56
C GLY A 129 6.06 -4.99 0.87
N HIS A 130 4.97 -5.73 1.10
CA HIS A 130 4.48 -5.96 2.46
C HIS A 130 5.36 -6.94 3.23
N TYR A 131 5.61 -6.62 4.49
CA TYR A 131 6.26 -7.50 5.46
C TYR A 131 5.24 -8.51 5.99
N SER A 132 5.01 -9.56 5.24
CA SER A 132 4.15 -10.69 5.54
C SER A 132 4.54 -11.87 4.68
N ARG A 133 4.08 -13.06 4.99
CA ARG A 133 4.36 -14.28 4.24
C ARG A 133 3.06 -14.96 3.83
N VAL A 134 2.99 -15.42 2.59
CA VAL A 134 1.91 -16.28 2.12
C VAL A 134 2.45 -17.69 2.01
N VAL A 135 1.86 -18.61 2.75
CA VAL A 135 2.29 -20.02 2.77
C VAL A 135 1.16 -20.95 2.40
N ARG A 136 1.49 -22.03 1.72
CA ARG A 136 0.56 -23.11 1.42
C ARG A 136 0.66 -24.20 2.49
N LEU A 137 -0.45 -24.48 3.14
CA LEU A 137 -0.54 -25.52 4.18
C LEU A 137 -0.61 -26.94 3.56
N PRO A 138 -0.33 -28.00 4.35
CA PRO A 138 -0.41 -29.39 3.89
C PRO A 138 -1.78 -29.79 3.33
N ASN A 139 -2.85 -29.16 3.81
CA ASN A 139 -4.22 -29.37 3.32
C ASN A 139 -4.52 -28.63 2.01
N GLY A 140 -3.52 -28.00 1.39
CA GLY A 140 -3.62 -27.26 0.13
C GLY A 140 -4.14 -25.82 0.24
N ARG A 141 -4.60 -25.38 1.42
CA ARG A 141 -5.05 -24.00 1.65
C ARG A 141 -3.86 -23.06 1.80
N TYR A 142 -4.08 -21.79 1.48
CA TYR A 142 -3.15 -20.71 1.72
C TYR A 142 -3.46 -19.97 3.01
N THR A 143 -2.43 -19.49 3.70
CA THR A 143 -2.58 -18.65 4.88
C THR A 143 -1.53 -17.54 4.90
N ILE A 144 -1.81 -16.51 5.68
CA ILE A 144 -0.87 -15.44 5.97
C ILE A 144 -0.15 -15.80 7.26
N GLN A 145 1.17 -15.65 7.25
CA GLN A 145 2.02 -15.70 8.42
C GLN A 145 2.68 -14.34 8.64
N THR A 146 3.00 -14.05 9.89
CA THR A 146 3.82 -12.88 10.24
C THR A 146 5.16 -12.93 9.53
N SER A 147 5.72 -11.77 9.23
CA SER A 147 7.07 -11.67 8.67
C SER A 147 8.11 -12.13 9.71
N VAL A 148 9.35 -12.30 9.27
CA VAL A 148 10.48 -12.63 10.17
C VAL A 148 10.82 -11.47 11.11
N THR A 149 10.33 -10.26 10.84
CA THR A 149 10.50 -9.08 11.70
C THR A 149 9.18 -8.65 12.32
N GLN A 150 9.03 -8.76 13.64
CA GLN A 150 7.82 -8.34 14.35
C GLN A 150 7.57 -6.83 14.26
N GLN A 151 8.63 -6.03 14.26
CA GLN A 151 8.54 -4.56 14.28
C GLN A 151 7.92 -3.97 12.99
N LYS A 152 8.01 -4.69 11.87
CA LYS A 152 7.48 -4.24 10.57
C LYS A 152 6.39 -5.15 10.05
N ASP A 153 5.88 -6.09 10.85
CA ASP A 153 4.84 -7.01 10.43
C ASP A 153 3.58 -6.28 9.98
N GLN A 154 3.09 -6.65 8.80
CA GLN A 154 1.91 -6.06 8.16
C GLN A 154 0.81 -7.10 7.90
N SER A 155 0.91 -8.29 8.48
CA SER A 155 -0.07 -9.36 8.31
C SER A 155 -1.48 -8.93 8.75
N TYR A 156 -1.57 -8.06 9.76
CA TYR A 156 -2.82 -7.49 10.25
C TYR A 156 -3.63 -6.75 9.17
N ALA A 157 -2.95 -6.15 8.18
CA ALA A 157 -3.62 -5.39 7.12
C ALA A 157 -4.13 -6.27 5.97
N LEU A 158 -3.94 -7.59 6.04
CA LEU A 158 -4.16 -8.54 4.96
C LEU A 158 -5.19 -9.63 5.31
N TYR A 159 -5.78 -9.59 6.49
CA TYR A 159 -6.69 -10.64 7.00
C TYR A 159 -7.93 -10.87 6.11
N GLY A 160 -8.30 -9.86 5.31
CA GLY A 160 -9.48 -9.93 4.45
C GLY A 160 -9.25 -10.65 3.11
N LEU A 161 -8.05 -11.17 2.84
CA LEU A 161 -7.74 -11.83 1.57
C LEU A 161 -8.37 -13.22 1.46
N THR A 162 -9.00 -13.50 0.32
CA THR A 162 -9.59 -14.80 0.01
C THR A 162 -8.54 -15.84 -0.37
N GLN A 163 -8.94 -17.12 -0.41
CA GLN A 163 -8.05 -18.21 -0.84
C GLN A 163 -7.56 -18.05 -2.28
N GLU A 164 -8.43 -17.56 -3.16
CA GLU A 164 -8.06 -17.27 -4.54
C GLU A 164 -7.02 -16.16 -4.61
N GLN A 165 -7.24 -15.03 -3.92
CA GLN A 165 -6.31 -13.92 -3.84
C GLN A 165 -4.96 -14.35 -3.26
N LEU A 166 -4.97 -15.11 -2.16
CA LEU A 166 -3.75 -15.63 -1.55
C LEU A 166 -2.96 -16.55 -2.49
N SER A 167 -3.66 -17.40 -3.26
CA SER A 167 -3.00 -18.31 -4.24
C SER A 167 -2.29 -17.56 -5.36
N ARG A 168 -2.65 -16.30 -5.60
CA ARG A 168 -2.09 -15.41 -6.63
C ARG A 168 -1.16 -14.34 -6.06
N THR A 169 -0.74 -14.46 -4.80
CA THR A 169 0.01 -13.41 -4.08
C THR A 169 1.40 -13.88 -3.73
N LEU A 170 2.40 -13.03 -4.01
CA LEU A 170 3.78 -13.21 -3.57
C LEU A 170 4.19 -12.03 -2.67
N MET A 171 4.85 -12.34 -1.56
CA MET A 171 5.34 -11.34 -0.58
C MET A 171 6.82 -11.58 -0.28
N PRO A 172 7.72 -11.27 -1.23
CA PRO A 172 9.13 -11.69 -1.14
C PRO A 172 9.90 -11.02 0.00
N VAL A 173 9.49 -9.83 0.46
CA VAL A 173 10.19 -9.13 1.54
C VAL A 173 9.83 -9.66 2.94
N GLY A 174 8.79 -10.45 3.07
CA GLY A 174 8.38 -11.04 4.35
C GLY A 174 9.39 -11.99 4.98
N GLU A 175 10.36 -12.48 4.21
CA GLU A 175 11.47 -13.34 4.65
C GLU A 175 12.72 -12.54 5.07
N TYR A 176 12.66 -11.20 5.07
CA TYR A 176 13.79 -10.33 5.37
C TYR A 176 13.44 -9.32 6.46
N THR A 177 14.45 -8.91 7.21
CA THR A 177 14.35 -7.76 8.12
C THR A 177 14.50 -6.45 7.33
N LYS A 178 14.04 -5.33 7.87
CA LYS A 178 14.19 -4.02 7.21
C LYS A 178 15.65 -3.64 6.93
N PRO A 179 16.61 -3.86 7.86
CA PRO A 179 18.03 -3.66 7.55
C PRO A 179 18.52 -4.47 6.35
N GLN A 180 18.16 -5.76 6.27
CA GLN A 180 18.53 -6.61 5.14
C GLN A 180 17.94 -6.12 3.80
N ILE A 181 16.71 -5.61 3.80
CA ILE A 181 16.11 -5.02 2.60
C ILE A 181 16.88 -3.76 2.17
N ARG A 182 17.32 -2.91 3.10
CA ARG A 182 18.15 -1.75 2.78
C ARG A 182 19.54 -2.16 2.26
N GLU A 183 20.18 -3.13 2.90
CA GLU A 183 21.45 -3.69 2.47
C GLU A 183 21.37 -4.23 1.03
N ILE A 184 20.35 -5.03 0.71
CA ILE A 184 20.12 -5.50 -0.67
C ILE A 184 19.96 -4.33 -1.63
N ALA A 185 19.17 -3.29 -1.24
CA ALA A 185 18.96 -2.13 -2.08
C ALA A 185 20.26 -1.35 -2.35
N GLU A 186 21.15 -1.24 -1.34
CA GLU A 186 22.47 -0.60 -1.45
C GLU A 186 23.41 -1.44 -2.34
N GLU A 187 23.49 -2.75 -2.11
CA GLU A 187 24.32 -3.66 -2.90
C GLU A 187 24.03 -3.59 -4.40
N ILE A 188 22.77 -3.45 -4.78
CA ILE A 188 22.36 -3.33 -6.19
C ILE A 188 22.26 -1.86 -6.66
N GLY A 189 22.67 -0.91 -5.82
CA GLY A 189 22.75 0.51 -6.17
C GLY A 189 21.40 1.17 -6.40
N LEU A 190 20.32 0.75 -5.73
CA LEU A 190 19.02 1.41 -5.86
C LEU A 190 19.07 2.79 -5.21
N MET A 191 18.71 3.82 -5.96
CA MET A 191 18.66 5.20 -5.49
C MET A 191 17.70 5.42 -4.31
N VAL A 192 16.71 4.52 -4.13
CA VAL A 192 15.71 4.57 -3.06
C VAL A 192 16.16 3.86 -1.76
N ALA A 193 17.39 3.34 -1.70
CA ALA A 193 17.90 2.56 -0.56
C ALA A 193 17.78 3.31 0.79
N HIS A 194 18.05 4.62 0.79
CA HIS A 194 18.00 5.47 1.98
C HIS A 194 16.69 6.26 2.12
N LYS A 195 15.73 6.06 1.21
CA LYS A 195 14.44 6.77 1.28
C LYS A 195 13.73 6.42 2.59
N PRO A 196 13.21 7.41 3.35
CA PRO A 196 12.47 7.16 4.57
C PRO A 196 11.17 6.39 4.28
N ASP A 197 10.70 5.63 5.26
CA ASP A 197 9.40 4.95 5.17
C ASP A 197 8.27 5.99 5.27
N SER A 198 7.19 5.79 4.52
CA SER A 198 5.98 6.57 4.71
C SER A 198 5.35 6.22 6.06
N MET A 199 5.14 7.24 6.92
CA MET A 199 4.62 7.05 8.28
C MET A 199 3.14 7.39 8.37
N GLU A 200 2.63 8.26 7.50
CA GLU A 200 1.25 8.76 7.51
C GLU A 200 0.37 8.09 6.46
N ILE A 201 -0.93 8.33 6.57
CA ILE A 201 -1.92 7.92 5.57
C ILE A 201 -1.60 8.65 4.26
N CYS A 202 -1.47 7.92 3.16
CA CYS A 202 -0.94 8.42 1.90
C CYS A 202 -1.73 9.59 1.27
N PHE A 203 -2.99 9.78 1.64
CA PHE A 203 -3.84 10.88 1.17
C PHE A 203 -4.07 11.96 2.24
N VAL A 204 -3.48 11.81 3.46
CA VAL A 204 -3.45 12.83 4.53
C VAL A 204 -2.01 12.96 5.03
N PRO A 205 -1.08 13.41 4.19
CA PRO A 205 0.36 13.38 4.50
C PRO A 205 0.76 14.38 5.60
N ASP A 206 -0.06 15.40 5.85
CA ASP A 206 0.13 16.41 6.89
C ASP A 206 -0.46 15.99 8.26
N GLY A 207 -1.19 14.86 8.32
CA GLY A 207 -1.87 14.38 9.51
C GLY A 207 -3.10 15.19 9.93
N ASP A 208 -3.54 16.17 9.13
CA ASP A 208 -4.78 16.93 9.40
C ASP A 208 -6.03 16.18 8.92
N TYR A 209 -6.39 15.13 9.65
CA TYR A 209 -7.56 14.31 9.35
C TYR A 209 -8.86 15.13 9.39
N ALA A 210 -8.99 16.06 10.33
CA ALA A 210 -10.19 16.89 10.47
C ALA A 210 -10.34 17.84 9.28
N GLY A 211 -9.27 18.52 8.87
CA GLY A 211 -9.23 19.36 7.68
C GLY A 211 -9.52 18.57 6.41
N PHE A 212 -8.96 17.38 6.27
CA PHE A 212 -9.25 16.49 5.14
C PHE A 212 -10.74 16.11 5.08
N ILE A 213 -11.35 15.68 6.21
CA ILE A 213 -12.76 15.28 6.27
C ILE A 213 -13.67 16.45 5.95
N ARG A 214 -13.39 17.65 6.49
CA ARG A 214 -14.13 18.87 6.15
C ARG A 214 -14.10 19.19 4.67
N LYS A 215 -12.92 19.10 4.06
CA LYS A 215 -12.75 19.36 2.61
C LYS A 215 -13.53 18.36 1.77
N GLU A 216 -13.45 17.07 2.09
CA GLU A 216 -14.11 16.00 1.33
C GLU A 216 -15.63 15.98 1.50
N THR A 217 -16.14 16.30 2.68
CA THR A 217 -17.57 16.13 3.00
C THR A 217 -18.35 17.43 3.06
N GLY A 218 -17.68 18.58 3.21
CA GLY A 218 -18.30 19.88 3.49
C GLY A 218 -18.93 19.98 4.89
N VAL A 219 -18.82 18.94 5.72
CA VAL A 219 -19.37 18.91 7.08
C VAL A 219 -18.47 19.72 7.99
N GLN A 220 -19.09 20.61 8.79
CA GLN A 220 -18.41 21.28 9.90
C GLN A 220 -18.76 20.58 11.21
N GLU A 221 -17.74 20.34 12.02
CA GLU A 221 -17.92 19.75 13.33
C GLU A 221 -18.75 20.69 14.21
N GLN A 222 -19.72 20.14 14.92
CA GLN A 222 -20.48 20.87 15.91
C GLN A 222 -19.76 20.77 17.25
N PRO A 223 -19.60 21.89 17.99
CA PRO A 223 -19.04 21.83 19.35
C PRO A 223 -19.83 20.87 20.22
N GLY A 224 -19.12 20.05 20.96
CA GLY A 224 -19.72 19.05 21.83
C GLY A 224 -19.07 19.05 23.23
N ASN A 225 -19.75 18.39 24.18
CA ASN A 225 -19.25 18.26 25.54
C ASN A 225 -18.46 16.95 25.69
N PHE A 226 -17.28 17.03 26.30
CA PHE A 226 -16.64 15.86 26.90
C PHE A 226 -17.35 15.53 28.20
N VAL A 227 -17.79 14.28 28.35
CA VAL A 227 -18.50 13.82 29.56
C VAL A 227 -17.81 12.60 30.14
N ASP A 228 -17.86 12.45 31.48
CA ASP A 228 -17.45 11.22 32.15
C ASP A 228 -18.53 10.13 32.06
N ALA A 229 -18.24 8.92 32.59
CA ALA A 229 -19.18 7.82 32.59
C ALA A 229 -20.51 8.10 33.31
N PRO A 230 -20.57 8.88 34.42
CA PRO A 230 -21.83 9.35 35.04
C PRO A 230 -22.56 10.43 34.24
N GLY A 231 -21.92 11.08 33.24
CA GLY A 231 -22.53 12.12 32.40
C GLY A 231 -22.17 13.57 32.82
N ASN A 232 -21.21 13.77 33.74
CA ASN A 232 -20.75 15.11 34.09
C ASN A 232 -19.93 15.72 32.98
N ILE A 233 -20.14 17.00 32.68
CA ILE A 233 -19.38 17.72 31.64
C ILE A 233 -17.98 18.00 32.16
N LEU A 234 -16.96 17.53 31.44
CA LEU A 234 -15.55 17.72 31.71
C LEU A 234 -14.94 18.89 30.92
N GLY A 235 -15.57 19.27 29.80
CA GLY A 235 -15.12 20.33 28.91
C GLY A 235 -15.91 20.33 27.61
N GLN A 236 -15.47 21.18 26.66
CA GLN A 236 -16.02 21.24 25.30
C GLN A 236 -14.90 21.08 24.27
N HIS A 237 -15.21 20.49 23.12
CA HIS A 237 -14.34 20.41 21.94
C HIS A 237 -14.90 21.20 20.78
#